data_c2e408ca92f5a04535910ca5f1bbbcfa
#
_entry.id   c2e408ca92f5a04535910ca5f1bbbcfa
#
_cell.length_a   1.000
_cell.length_b   1.000
_cell.length_c   1.000
_cell.angle_alpha   90.00
_cell.angle_beta   90.00
_cell.angle_gamma   90.00
#
_symmetry.space_group_name_H-M   'P 1'
#
loop_
_entity.id
_entity.type
_entity.pdbx_description
1 polymer ?
#
loop_
_entity_poly.entity_id
_entity_poly.type
_entity_poly.pdbx_seq_one_letter_code
_entity_poly.pdbx_strand_id
1 'polypeptide(L)'
;MVFLGFSCGLEYYYKENKYLSLTGNAVTGFFVPMGAVDIKGEYEQMSTLYLSLTDNYKIKRYHLGYGLNYSVNYWELKYGYAFQDTVVQTRAPLRKINQSIGITLSGYFQFGKVFYLGLIYRPTFLNTAPVVEFKYQHLISVDFMWKLKLKK
;
A
#
# COMPACT_ATOMS: atom_id res chain seq x y z
N MET A 1 -10.09 10.68 1.62
CA MET A 1 -9.05 10.46 0.60
C MET A 1 -9.21 9.05 0.06
N VAL A 2 -9.33 8.87 -1.24
CA VAL A 2 -9.45 7.55 -1.87
C VAL A 2 -8.06 7.12 -2.32
N PHE A 3 -7.65 5.91 -1.94
CA PHE A 3 -6.37 5.34 -2.34
C PHE A 3 -6.60 4.25 -3.39
N LEU A 4 -5.89 4.33 -4.49
CA LEU A 4 -5.78 3.24 -5.45
C LEU A 4 -4.42 2.58 -5.31
N GLY A 5 -4.41 1.26 -5.31
CA GLY A 5 -3.21 0.47 -5.19
C GLY A 5 -3.12 -0.60 -6.26
N PHE A 6 -1.90 -0.91 -6.63
CA PHE A 6 -1.54 -2.04 -7.46
C PHE A 6 -0.59 -2.93 -6.68
N SER A 7 -0.80 -4.24 -6.75
CA SER A 7 0.05 -5.23 -6.09
C SER A 7 0.50 -6.30 -7.07
N CYS A 8 1.75 -6.72 -6.94
CA CYS A 8 2.27 -7.92 -7.59
C CYS A 8 3.11 -8.73 -6.59
N GLY A 9 3.12 -10.04 -6.76
CA GLY A 9 3.84 -10.89 -5.83
C GLY A 9 4.11 -12.28 -6.36
N LEU A 10 4.99 -12.97 -5.64
CA LEU A 10 5.38 -14.35 -5.90
C LEU A 10 4.98 -15.20 -4.69
N GLU A 11 4.47 -16.39 -4.95
CA GLU A 11 4.08 -17.35 -3.93
C GLU A 11 4.89 -18.63 -4.07
N TYR A 12 5.44 -19.09 -2.96
CA TYR A 12 6.17 -20.35 -2.87
C TYR A 12 5.47 -21.30 -1.90
N TYR A 13 4.86 -22.35 -2.42
CA TYR A 13 4.18 -23.38 -1.63
C TYR A 13 5.18 -24.40 -1.12
N TYR A 14 5.40 -24.43 0.19
CA TYR A 14 6.28 -25.41 0.85
C TYR A 14 5.51 -26.55 1.54
N LYS A 15 4.19 -26.40 1.69
CA LYS A 15 3.22 -27.44 2.11
C LYS A 15 1.92 -27.23 1.35
N GLU A 16 1.06 -28.24 1.35
CA GLU A 16 -0.25 -28.17 0.65
C GLU A 16 -1.09 -26.95 1.06
N ASN A 17 -1.03 -26.60 2.34
CA ASN A 17 -1.83 -25.51 2.92
C ASN A 17 -1.02 -24.32 3.40
N LYS A 18 0.30 -24.27 3.14
CA LYS A 18 1.17 -23.19 3.57
C LYS A 18 2.07 -22.69 2.45
N TYR A 19 2.19 -21.39 2.35
CA TYR A 19 3.04 -20.75 1.36
C TYR A 19 3.61 -19.43 1.86
N LEU A 20 4.84 -19.16 1.45
CA LEU A 20 5.46 -17.85 1.58
C LEU A 20 5.02 -16.97 0.43
N SER A 21 4.71 -15.72 0.70
CA SER A 21 4.39 -14.71 -0.31
C SER A 21 5.28 -13.50 -0.15
N LEU A 22 5.98 -13.13 -1.22
CA LEU A 22 6.70 -11.87 -1.34
C LEU A 22 5.86 -10.96 -2.22
N THR A 23 5.36 -9.84 -1.67
CA THR A 23 4.42 -8.95 -2.36
C THR A 23 4.94 -7.51 -2.33
N GLY A 24 5.02 -6.91 -3.52
CA GLY A 24 5.22 -5.47 -3.69
C GLY A 24 3.86 -4.79 -3.92
N ASN A 25 3.59 -3.73 -3.18
CA ASN A 25 2.36 -2.95 -3.31
C ASN A 25 2.71 -1.48 -3.48
N ALA A 26 2.12 -0.83 -4.48
CA ALA A 26 2.19 0.61 -4.66
C ALA A 26 0.79 1.17 -4.41
N VAL A 27 0.69 2.10 -3.48
CA VAL A 27 -0.56 2.77 -3.12
C VAL A 27 -0.36 4.26 -3.33
N THR A 28 -1.25 4.88 -4.09
CA THR A 28 -1.22 6.33 -4.29
C THR A 28 -2.56 6.94 -3.90
N GLY A 29 -2.49 8.09 -3.24
CA GLY A 29 -3.67 8.89 -2.96
C GLY A 29 -4.18 9.50 -4.26
N PHE A 30 -5.38 9.12 -4.67
CA PHE A 30 -6.05 9.74 -5.78
C PHE A 30 -6.79 10.99 -5.32
N PHE A 31 -6.44 12.11 -5.90
CA PHE A 31 -7.26 13.30 -5.78
C PHE A 31 -8.52 13.09 -6.62
N VAL A 32 -9.64 12.90 -5.94
CA VAL A 32 -10.94 12.94 -6.62
C VAL A 32 -11.25 14.41 -6.90
N PRO A 33 -11.36 14.84 -8.16
CA PRO A 33 -11.54 16.25 -8.49
C PRO A 33 -12.88 16.85 -8.06
N MET A 34 -13.70 16.12 -7.35
CA MET A 34 -14.99 16.58 -6.84
C MET A 34 -14.86 17.14 -5.42
N GLY A 35 -14.49 18.41 -5.32
CA GLY A 35 -14.80 19.23 -4.16
C GLY A 35 -13.79 19.33 -3.03
N ALA A 36 -12.57 18.85 -3.19
CA ALA A 36 -11.53 18.97 -2.17
C ALA A 36 -10.33 19.83 -2.60
N VAL A 37 -10.59 20.85 -3.42
CA VAL A 37 -9.59 21.91 -3.64
C VAL A 37 -9.76 22.89 -2.49
N ASP A 38 -8.79 22.98 -1.62
CA ASP A 38 -8.70 24.11 -0.71
C ASP A 38 -8.68 25.40 -1.55
N ILE A 39 -9.44 26.40 -1.11
CA ILE A 39 -9.59 27.70 -1.79
C ILE A 39 -8.23 28.37 -2.03
N LYS A 40 -7.21 27.93 -1.33
CA LYS A 40 -5.82 28.41 -1.44
C LYS A 40 -4.98 27.74 -2.52
N GLY A 41 -5.50 26.76 -3.25
CA GLY A 41 -4.76 26.04 -4.27
C GLY A 41 -3.63 25.15 -3.73
N GLU A 42 -3.72 24.71 -2.49
CA GLU A 42 -2.80 23.75 -1.88
C GLU A 42 -3.40 22.34 -1.98
N TYR A 43 -2.60 21.35 -2.41
CA TYR A 43 -3.02 19.98 -2.40
C TYR A 43 -1.90 19.03 -1.97
N GLU A 44 -2.30 18.01 -1.22
CA GLU A 44 -1.41 16.97 -0.74
C GLU A 44 -1.46 15.74 -1.64
N GLN A 45 -0.30 15.23 -1.99
CA GLN A 45 -0.16 13.97 -2.69
C GLN A 45 0.59 12.99 -1.79
N MET A 46 -0.02 11.83 -1.56
CA MET A 46 0.59 10.75 -0.79
C MET A 46 0.73 9.52 -1.66
N SER A 47 1.90 8.89 -1.61
CA SER A 47 2.11 7.58 -2.20
C SER A 47 2.96 6.73 -1.26
N THR A 48 2.69 5.43 -1.25
CA THR A 48 3.43 4.49 -0.41
C THR A 48 3.75 3.24 -1.21
N LEU A 49 5.01 2.82 -1.11
CA LEU A 49 5.47 1.53 -1.57
C LEU A 49 5.62 0.61 -0.37
N TYR A 50 5.05 -0.59 -0.46
CA TYR A 50 5.20 -1.65 0.53
C TYR A 50 5.89 -2.85 -0.10
N LEU A 51 6.88 -3.39 0.60
CA LEU A 51 7.42 -4.71 0.34
C LEU A 51 7.09 -5.59 1.55
N SER A 52 6.32 -6.66 1.32
CA SER A 52 5.84 -7.54 2.39
C SER A 52 6.29 -8.97 2.14
N LEU A 53 6.81 -9.61 3.18
CA LEU A 53 7.11 -11.04 3.21
C LEU A 53 6.19 -11.68 4.25
N THR A 54 5.28 -12.54 3.79
CA THR A 54 4.25 -13.14 4.64
C THR A 54 4.26 -14.65 4.56
N ASP A 55 4.05 -15.31 5.68
CA ASP A 55 3.71 -16.73 5.77
C ASP A 55 2.18 -16.86 5.80
N ASN A 56 1.65 -17.67 4.90
CA ASN A 56 0.22 -17.76 4.64
C ASN A 56 -0.27 -19.17 4.86
N TYR A 57 -1.44 -19.26 5.49
CA TYR A 57 -2.14 -20.50 5.76
C TYR A 57 -3.46 -20.55 5.01
N LYS A 58 -3.65 -21.60 4.21
CA LYS A 58 -4.87 -21.83 3.42
C LYS A 58 -5.82 -22.76 4.17
N ILE A 59 -7.02 -22.26 4.46
CA ILE A 59 -8.12 -23.02 5.08
C ILE A 59 -9.29 -23.00 4.11
N LYS A 60 -9.43 -24.06 3.31
CA LYS A 60 -10.47 -24.12 2.26
C LYS A 60 -10.39 -22.93 1.30
N ARG A 61 -11.34 -21.98 1.41
CA ARG A 61 -11.40 -20.75 0.60
C ARG A 61 -10.79 -19.54 1.28
N TYR A 62 -10.37 -19.67 2.54
CA TYR A 62 -9.75 -18.57 3.30
C TYR A 62 -8.23 -18.72 3.28
N HIS A 63 -7.55 -17.59 3.12
CA HIS A 63 -6.12 -17.51 3.20
C HIS A 63 -5.79 -16.46 4.25
N LEU A 64 -5.10 -16.86 5.29
CA LEU A 64 -4.67 -15.98 6.37
C LEU A 64 -3.16 -15.87 6.33
N GLY A 65 -2.64 -14.65 6.38
CA GLY A 65 -1.21 -14.38 6.31
C GLY A 65 -0.75 -13.44 7.39
N TYR A 66 0.47 -13.64 7.84
CA TYR A 66 1.18 -12.74 8.73
C TYR A 66 2.65 -12.65 8.32
N GLY A 67 3.27 -11.51 8.58
CA GLY A 67 4.66 -11.34 8.19
C GLY A 67 5.18 -9.94 8.46
N LEU A 68 6.31 -9.64 7.85
CA LEU A 68 6.98 -8.35 7.96
C LEU A 68 6.68 -7.50 6.74
N ASN A 69 6.62 -6.19 6.94
CA ASN A 69 6.61 -5.23 5.86
C ASN A 69 7.68 -4.16 6.04
N TYR A 70 8.15 -3.69 4.92
CA TYR A 70 8.93 -2.48 4.78
C TYR A 70 8.15 -1.51 3.93
N SER A 71 8.02 -0.26 4.36
CA SER A 71 7.29 0.78 3.63
C SER A 71 8.14 2.00 3.38
N VAL A 72 7.95 2.59 2.20
CA VAL A 72 8.49 3.89 1.83
C VAL A 72 7.31 4.80 1.57
N ASN A 73 7.11 5.76 2.47
CA ASN A 73 6.03 6.74 2.38
C ASN A 73 6.57 8.02 1.76
N TYR A 74 5.95 8.44 0.70
CA TYR A 74 6.24 9.67 -0.01
C TYR A 74 5.07 10.64 0.18
N TRP A 75 5.36 11.80 0.73
CA TRP A 75 4.41 12.88 0.92
C TRP A 75 4.92 14.14 0.24
N GLU A 76 4.05 14.79 -0.52
CA GLU A 76 4.36 16.03 -1.21
C GLU A 76 3.20 17.01 -1.06
N LEU A 77 3.50 18.22 -0.62
CA LEU A 77 2.57 19.34 -0.60
C LEU A 77 2.91 20.26 -1.78
N LYS A 78 1.97 20.35 -2.71
CA LYS A 78 2.08 21.20 -3.90
C LYS A 78 1.22 22.44 -3.75
N TYR A 79 1.74 23.55 -4.26
CA TYR A 79 1.07 24.84 -4.29
C TYR A 79 0.67 25.15 -5.73
N GLY A 80 -0.60 25.43 -6.01
CA GLY A 80 -1.10 25.77 -7.35
C GLY A 80 -2.47 25.18 -7.63
N TYR A 81 -3.10 25.64 -8.70
CA TYR A 81 -4.41 25.12 -9.13
C TYR A 81 -4.23 23.83 -9.90
N ALA A 82 -4.94 22.78 -9.49
CA ALA A 82 -4.81 21.43 -10.07
C ALA A 82 -5.28 21.32 -11.54
N PHE A 83 -5.94 22.35 -12.09
CA PHE A 83 -6.61 22.31 -13.39
C PHE A 83 -6.26 23.46 -14.34
N GLN A 84 -5.29 24.30 -14.02
CA GLN A 84 -4.82 25.30 -14.97
C GLN A 84 -3.46 24.89 -15.55
N ASP A 85 -3.36 24.85 -16.88
CA ASP A 85 -2.14 24.52 -17.63
C ASP A 85 -0.97 25.50 -17.38
N THR A 86 -1.26 26.64 -16.78
CA THR A 86 -0.28 27.62 -16.34
C THR A 86 -0.19 27.65 -14.81
N VAL A 87 0.38 26.58 -14.23
CA VAL A 87 0.69 26.56 -12.81
C VAL A 87 1.88 27.45 -12.55
N VAL A 88 1.63 28.69 -12.19
CA VAL A 88 2.65 29.51 -11.54
C VAL A 88 2.85 28.92 -10.15
N GLN A 89 3.87 28.06 -10.00
CA GLN A 89 4.27 27.58 -8.69
C GLN A 89 4.78 28.76 -7.88
N THR A 90 3.92 29.31 -7.05
CA THR A 90 4.24 30.48 -6.19
C THR A 90 5.21 30.09 -5.06
N ARG A 91 5.42 28.79 -4.81
CA ARG A 91 6.26 28.27 -3.73
C ARG A 91 6.83 26.90 -4.07
N ALA A 92 8.07 26.64 -3.66
CA ALA A 92 8.67 25.31 -3.82
C ALA A 92 7.86 24.23 -3.08
N PRO A 93 7.61 23.07 -3.69
CA PRO A 93 6.86 21.98 -3.05
C PRO A 93 7.63 21.44 -1.83
N LEU A 94 6.91 21.19 -0.76
CA LEU A 94 7.46 20.51 0.41
C LEU A 94 7.38 19.00 0.21
N ARG A 95 8.51 18.31 0.37
CA ARG A 95 8.62 16.87 0.19
C ARG A 95 9.10 16.21 1.47
N LYS A 96 8.46 15.09 1.83
CA LYS A 96 8.88 14.25 2.94
C LYS A 96 8.91 12.79 2.49
N ILE A 97 9.99 12.10 2.82
CA ILE A 97 10.15 10.66 2.57
C ILE A 97 10.41 10.01 3.92
N ASN A 98 9.55 9.07 4.29
CA ASN A 98 9.70 8.29 5.50
C ASN A 98 9.80 6.81 5.13
N GLN A 99 10.73 6.10 5.77
CA GLN A 99 10.85 4.65 5.64
C GLN A 99 10.47 4.03 6.98
N SER A 100 9.69 2.94 6.92
CA SER A 100 9.19 2.31 8.15
C SER A 100 9.18 0.79 8.02
N ILE A 101 9.38 0.13 9.15
CA ILE A 101 9.26 -1.32 9.29
C ILE A 101 8.05 -1.62 10.17
N GLY A 102 7.33 -2.66 9.81
CA GLY A 102 6.15 -3.10 10.54
C GLY A 102 5.79 -4.55 10.27
N ILE A 103 4.57 -4.91 10.61
CA ILE A 103 4.00 -6.21 10.33
C ILE A 103 2.84 -6.09 9.35
N THR A 104 2.58 -7.17 8.62
CA THR A 104 1.41 -7.31 7.75
C THR A 104 0.58 -8.45 8.27
N LEU A 105 -0.72 -8.20 8.42
CA LEU A 105 -1.74 -9.23 8.64
C LEU A 105 -2.69 -9.18 7.46
N SER A 106 -2.93 -10.33 6.83
CA SER A 106 -3.79 -10.42 5.66
C SER A 106 -4.82 -11.52 5.79
N GLY A 107 -6.02 -11.25 5.31
CA GLY A 107 -7.08 -12.24 5.21
C GLY A 107 -7.72 -12.15 3.83
N TYR A 108 -7.70 -13.25 3.07
CA TYR A 108 -8.29 -13.32 1.74
C TYR A 108 -9.35 -14.38 1.68
N PHE A 109 -10.42 -14.09 0.96
CA PHE A 109 -11.44 -15.04 0.57
C PHE A 109 -11.34 -15.30 -0.92
N GLN A 110 -11.25 -16.61 -1.28
CA GLN A 110 -11.19 -17.05 -2.67
C GLN A 110 -12.60 -17.24 -3.23
N PHE A 111 -12.94 -16.46 -4.27
CA PHE A 111 -14.13 -16.71 -5.07
C PHE A 111 -13.75 -17.12 -6.49
N GLY A 112 -14.22 -18.27 -6.90
CA GLY A 112 -13.80 -18.89 -8.15
C GLY A 112 -12.43 -19.54 -8.07
N LYS A 113 -11.75 -19.66 -9.22
CA LYS A 113 -10.47 -20.38 -9.33
C LYS A 113 -9.25 -19.48 -9.14
N VAL A 114 -9.39 -18.20 -9.48
CA VAL A 114 -8.25 -17.28 -9.63
C VAL A 114 -8.44 -15.92 -8.91
N PHE A 115 -9.65 -15.61 -8.44
CA PHE A 115 -9.95 -14.34 -7.82
C PHE A 115 -10.00 -14.43 -6.30
N TYR A 116 -9.46 -13.41 -5.65
CA TYR A 116 -9.39 -13.27 -4.20
C TYR A 116 -9.75 -11.85 -3.80
N LEU A 117 -10.58 -11.72 -2.79
CA LEU A 117 -10.86 -10.46 -2.10
C LEU A 117 -10.27 -10.55 -0.71
N GLY A 118 -9.55 -9.55 -0.31
CA GLY A 118 -8.88 -9.54 0.98
C GLY A 118 -8.92 -8.22 1.70
N LEU A 119 -8.66 -8.33 2.99
CA LEU A 119 -8.40 -7.23 3.89
C LEU A 119 -6.95 -7.36 4.37
N ILE A 120 -6.21 -6.27 4.27
CA ILE A 120 -4.83 -6.23 4.72
C ILE A 120 -4.71 -5.13 5.76
N TYR A 121 -4.12 -5.48 6.90
CA TYR A 121 -3.78 -4.56 7.98
C TYR A 121 -2.27 -4.48 8.11
N ARG A 122 -1.72 -3.26 8.03
CA ARG A 122 -0.28 -2.99 8.05
C ARG A 122 0.07 -1.98 9.14
N PRO A 123 0.23 -2.40 10.39
CA PRO A 123 0.81 -1.55 11.41
C PRO A 123 2.33 -1.44 11.21
N THR A 124 2.85 -0.22 11.24
CA THR A 124 4.28 0.08 11.27
C THR A 124 4.65 0.68 12.61
N PHE A 125 5.82 0.32 13.13
CA PHE A 125 6.23 0.69 14.48
C PHE A 125 7.53 1.47 14.49
N LEU A 126 8.42 1.22 13.54
CA LEU A 126 9.74 1.80 13.51
C LEU A 126 9.95 2.58 12.21
N ASN A 127 10.11 3.89 12.33
CA ASN A 127 10.67 4.71 11.26
C ASN A 127 12.17 4.50 11.23
N THR A 128 12.73 4.25 10.05
CA THR A 128 14.17 4.05 9.84
C THR A 128 14.83 5.25 9.16
N ALA A 129 14.05 6.07 8.49
CA ALA A 129 14.51 7.32 7.86
C ALA A 129 13.38 8.35 7.82
N PRO A 130 13.69 9.67 7.91
CA PRO A 130 15.01 10.30 8.02
C PRO A 130 15.65 10.16 9.41
N VAL A 131 14.85 9.86 10.43
CA VAL A 131 15.31 9.69 11.82
C VAL A 131 14.78 8.35 12.32
N VAL A 132 15.63 7.61 13.02
CA VAL A 132 15.19 6.37 13.65
C VAL A 132 14.37 6.73 14.88
N GLU A 133 13.08 6.46 14.83
CA GLU A 133 12.15 6.72 15.93
C GLU A 133 11.07 5.63 16.00
N PHE A 134 10.59 5.38 17.21
CA PHE A 134 9.45 4.51 17.42
C PHE A 134 8.16 5.32 17.19
N LYS A 135 7.49 5.06 16.04
CA LYS A 135 6.26 5.75 15.67
C LYS A 135 5.24 4.77 15.16
N TYR A 136 4.13 4.67 15.86
CA TYR A 136 3.03 3.82 15.42
C TYR A 136 2.22 4.48 14.32
N GLN A 137 2.08 3.79 13.20
CA GLN A 137 1.17 4.13 12.12
C GLN A 137 0.45 2.86 11.67
N HIS A 138 -0.73 2.98 11.12
CA HIS A 138 -1.44 1.81 10.59
C HIS A 138 -2.19 2.15 9.31
N LEU A 139 -2.30 1.15 8.46
CA LEU A 139 -3.09 1.20 7.24
C LEU A 139 -3.96 -0.05 7.15
N ILE A 140 -5.25 0.15 6.87
CA ILE A 140 -6.17 -0.92 6.50
C ILE A 140 -6.51 -0.73 5.03
N SER A 141 -6.36 -1.77 4.21
CA SER A 141 -6.68 -1.74 2.80
C SER A 141 -7.49 -2.95 2.38
N VAL A 142 -8.41 -2.74 1.45
CA VAL A 142 -9.09 -3.81 0.72
C VAL A 142 -8.26 -4.11 -0.51
N ASP A 143 -8.00 -5.36 -0.76
CA ASP A 143 -7.20 -5.83 -1.88
C ASP A 143 -7.99 -6.80 -2.75
N PHE A 144 -7.89 -6.63 -4.07
CA PHE A 144 -8.45 -7.53 -5.05
C PHE A 144 -7.30 -8.16 -5.83
N MET A 145 -7.14 -9.47 -5.67
CA MET A 145 -6.01 -10.20 -6.21
C MET A 145 -6.44 -11.20 -7.29
N TRP A 146 -5.69 -11.22 -8.37
CA TRP A 146 -5.82 -12.23 -9.42
C TRP A 146 -4.56 -13.09 -9.46
N LYS A 147 -4.71 -14.40 -9.20
CA LYS A 147 -3.59 -15.35 -9.19
C LYS A 147 -3.48 -16.10 -10.51
N LEU A 148 -2.33 -15.99 -11.13
CA LEU A 148 -1.96 -16.79 -12.29
C LEU A 148 -1.07 -17.95 -11.83
N LYS A 149 -1.41 -19.18 -12.22
CA LYS A 149 -0.56 -20.35 -11.99
C LYS A 149 0.42 -20.48 -13.15
N LEU A 150 1.70 -20.31 -12.88
CA LEU A 150 2.73 -20.69 -13.83
C LEU A 150 2.79 -22.23 -13.83
N LYS A 151 2.42 -22.85 -14.96
CA LYS A 151 2.68 -24.28 -15.16
C LYS A 151 4.19 -24.49 -15.28
N LYS A 152 4.73 -25.39 -14.46
CA LYS A 152 6.03 -26.02 -14.75
C LYS A 152 5.86 -26.98 -15.90
#